data_eecafc7fa1191ed4bb68c96f867ec492
#
_entry.id   eecafc7fa1191ed4bb68c96f867ec492
#
_cell.length_a   1.000
_cell.length_b   1.000
_cell.length_c   1.000
_cell.angle_alpha   90.00
_cell.angle_beta   90.00
_cell.angle_gamma   90.00
#
_symmetry.space_group_name_H-M   'P 1'
#
loop_
_entity.id
_entity.type
_entity.pdbx_description
1 polymer ?
#
loop_
_entity_poly.entity_id
_entity_poly.type
_entity_poly.pdbx_seq_one_letter_code
_entity_poly.pdbx_strand_id
1 'polypeptide(L)'
;KATKPYSSLLQEAKSTPPSRDFVAAIHNKINAGQSAVIAEIKQASPSKGILRGKSSDPETPSFEFLPAEIAKTYALHGAACLSVLTDKQFFLGSPEYLQAARTACSLPVLRKDFILEDYQIAEARVMQADCILLIVSAFLPENETHSAKPDSGPLMRMLKLEELAHSLGMSVLVEVHDAAELEMALQLTTPLIGINNRNLRTFETSLNTTLELLNRIPSQRIVVTESGIHHPTDVALMRDHQVNAFLVGEAFMRAEDPGIELERLFFQPAA
;
A
#
# COMPACT_ATOMS: atom_id res chain seq x y z
N LYS A 1 22.01 -10.14 3.24
CA LYS A 1 22.92 -10.12 2.06
C LYS A 1 22.10 -10.56 0.87
N ALA A 2 22.12 -9.77 -0.24
CA ALA A 2 21.48 -10.14 -1.47
C ALA A 2 22.02 -11.50 -1.98
N THR A 3 21.13 -12.43 -2.27
CA THR A 3 21.52 -13.80 -2.70
C THR A 3 21.84 -13.85 -4.20
N LYS A 4 21.42 -12.83 -4.98
CA LYS A 4 21.57 -12.77 -6.44
C LYS A 4 22.21 -11.45 -6.86
N PRO A 5 23.17 -11.43 -7.85
CA PRO A 5 23.71 -10.18 -8.38
C PRO A 5 22.62 -9.28 -8.98
N TYR A 6 22.70 -7.97 -8.75
CA TYR A 6 21.69 -7.00 -9.21
C TYR A 6 21.45 -7.08 -10.73
N SER A 7 22.51 -7.19 -11.53
CA SER A 7 22.40 -7.31 -12.99
C SER A 7 21.56 -8.52 -13.46
N SER A 8 21.74 -9.65 -12.78
CA SER A 8 20.96 -10.86 -13.07
C SER A 8 19.51 -10.72 -12.64
N LEU A 9 19.26 -10.08 -11.48
CA LEU A 9 17.92 -9.81 -10.97
C LEU A 9 17.16 -8.85 -11.90
N LEU A 10 17.83 -7.79 -12.35
CA LEU A 10 17.25 -6.80 -13.27
C LEU A 10 16.92 -7.41 -14.63
N GLN A 11 17.75 -8.34 -15.15
CA GLN A 11 17.45 -9.07 -16.38
C GLN A 11 16.20 -9.95 -16.21
N GLU A 12 16.07 -10.65 -15.10
CA GLU A 12 14.89 -11.45 -14.78
C GLU A 12 13.64 -10.56 -14.64
N ALA A 13 13.75 -9.43 -13.95
CA ALA A 13 12.69 -8.45 -13.83
C ALA A 13 12.15 -7.97 -15.19
N LYS A 14 13.06 -7.72 -16.15
CA LYS A 14 12.69 -7.32 -17.52
C LYS A 14 12.02 -8.44 -18.33
N SER A 15 12.27 -9.70 -17.99
CA SER A 15 11.65 -10.87 -18.65
C SER A 15 10.38 -11.37 -17.96
N THR A 16 10.03 -10.78 -16.80
CA THR A 16 8.78 -11.11 -16.09
C THR A 16 7.55 -10.70 -16.92
N PRO A 17 6.47 -11.51 -16.97
CA PRO A 17 5.25 -11.17 -17.70
C PRO A 17 4.73 -9.76 -17.33
N PRO A 18 4.01 -9.06 -18.23
CA PRO A 18 3.53 -7.69 -17.97
C PRO A 18 2.79 -7.55 -16.65
N SER A 19 2.95 -6.40 -15.99
CA SER A 19 2.20 -6.06 -14.79
C SER A 19 0.72 -5.82 -15.11
N ARG A 20 -0.15 -6.05 -14.15
CA ARG A 20 -1.55 -5.63 -14.19
C ARG A 20 -1.63 -4.13 -13.94
N ASP A 21 -2.55 -3.46 -14.60
CA ASP A 21 -2.69 -2.00 -14.46
C ASP A 21 -3.36 -1.63 -13.13
N PHE A 22 -2.54 -1.26 -12.14
CA PHE A 22 -2.97 -0.90 -10.80
C PHE A 22 -3.77 0.41 -10.77
N VAL A 23 -3.32 1.40 -11.56
CA VAL A 23 -3.99 2.70 -11.65
C VAL A 23 -5.34 2.58 -12.34
N ALA A 24 -5.41 1.86 -13.46
CA ALA A 24 -6.67 1.65 -14.17
C ALA A 24 -7.70 0.89 -13.31
N ALA A 25 -7.27 -0.08 -12.48
CA ALA A 25 -8.18 -0.79 -11.59
C ALA A 25 -8.84 0.16 -10.57
N ILE A 26 -8.09 1.12 -10.02
CA ILE A 26 -8.61 2.16 -9.14
C ILE A 26 -9.55 3.12 -9.90
N HIS A 27 -9.12 3.63 -11.06
CA HIS A 27 -9.92 4.51 -11.88
C HIS A 27 -11.27 3.89 -12.29
N ASN A 28 -11.27 2.61 -12.65
CA ASN A 28 -12.49 1.91 -13.07
C ASN A 28 -13.55 1.88 -11.95
N LYS A 29 -13.14 1.69 -10.70
CA LYS A 29 -14.04 1.75 -9.55
C LYS A 29 -14.56 3.17 -9.32
N ILE A 30 -13.68 4.17 -9.31
CA ILE A 30 -14.05 5.57 -9.11
C ILE A 30 -15.00 6.04 -10.20
N ASN A 31 -14.73 5.74 -11.47
CA ASN A 31 -15.57 6.12 -12.62
C ASN A 31 -16.94 5.43 -12.57
N ALA A 32 -17.05 4.27 -11.97
CA ALA A 32 -18.32 3.59 -11.70
C ALA A 32 -19.07 4.15 -10.45
N GLY A 33 -18.58 5.24 -9.83
CA GLY A 33 -19.16 5.83 -8.63
C GLY A 33 -18.94 5.01 -7.36
N GLN A 34 -18.04 4.00 -7.41
CA GLN A 34 -17.74 3.12 -6.29
C GLN A 34 -16.45 3.55 -5.56
N SER A 35 -16.32 3.11 -4.31
CA SER A 35 -15.04 3.19 -3.60
C SER A 35 -14.03 2.23 -4.22
N ALA A 36 -12.80 2.71 -4.46
CA ALA A 36 -11.68 1.89 -4.90
C ALA A 36 -10.89 1.40 -3.68
N VAL A 37 -11.12 0.15 -3.28
CA VAL A 37 -10.48 -0.43 -2.10
C VAL A 37 -9.23 -1.21 -2.49
N ILE A 38 -8.08 -0.76 -1.98
CA ILE A 38 -6.83 -1.52 -1.96
C ILE A 38 -6.87 -2.36 -0.67
N ALA A 39 -7.22 -3.63 -0.79
CA ALA A 39 -7.43 -4.50 0.35
C ALA A 39 -6.11 -5.12 0.82
N GLU A 40 -5.72 -4.84 2.06
CA GLU A 40 -4.41 -5.23 2.59
C GLU A 40 -4.44 -6.61 3.24
N ILE A 41 -3.48 -7.45 2.88
CA ILE A 41 -3.19 -8.76 3.46
C ILE A 41 -1.99 -8.61 4.39
N LYS A 42 -2.26 -8.63 5.71
CA LYS A 42 -1.28 -8.33 6.74
C LYS A 42 -1.46 -9.25 7.95
N GLN A 43 -0.41 -10.01 8.30
CA GLN A 43 -0.44 -10.93 9.44
C GLN A 43 -0.33 -10.20 10.77
N ALA A 44 0.58 -9.22 10.85
CA ALA A 44 0.88 -8.47 12.07
C ALA A 44 1.27 -7.02 11.76
N SER A 45 1.28 -6.17 12.78
CA SER A 45 1.86 -4.82 12.70
C SER A 45 2.53 -4.43 14.02
N PRO A 46 3.52 -3.50 14.00
CA PRO A 46 4.18 -3.03 15.23
C PRO A 46 3.22 -2.43 16.26
N SER A 47 2.17 -1.74 15.79
CA SER A 47 1.22 -1.04 16.66
C SER A 47 0.12 -1.93 17.24
N LYS A 48 -0.15 -3.11 16.65
CA LYS A 48 -1.31 -3.95 17.01
C LYS A 48 -0.96 -5.42 17.25
N GLY A 49 0.31 -5.80 17.10
CA GLY A 49 0.72 -7.20 17.19
C GLY A 49 0.15 -8.06 16.06
N ILE A 50 -0.15 -9.33 16.36
CA ILE A 50 -0.74 -10.26 15.41
C ILE A 50 -2.21 -9.88 15.19
N LEU A 51 -2.60 -9.70 13.93
CA LEU A 51 -3.97 -9.39 13.52
C LEU A 51 -4.72 -10.65 13.08
N ARG A 52 -4.01 -11.57 12.43
CA ARG A 52 -4.56 -12.84 11.94
C ARG A 52 -3.48 -13.94 11.99
N GLY A 53 -3.85 -15.11 12.49
CA GLY A 53 -2.92 -16.23 12.70
C GLY A 53 -2.90 -16.68 14.15
N LYS A 54 -1.92 -17.51 14.51
CA LYS A 54 -1.74 -17.98 15.89
C LYS A 54 -1.20 -16.84 16.75
N SER A 55 -1.96 -16.42 17.74
CA SER A 55 -1.56 -15.43 18.75
C SER A 55 -1.49 -16.11 20.12
N SER A 56 -0.59 -15.64 20.97
CA SER A 56 -0.59 -15.97 22.40
C SER A 56 -1.60 -15.13 23.19
N ASP A 57 -2.12 -14.07 22.59
CA ASP A 57 -3.15 -13.22 23.17
C ASP A 57 -4.53 -13.86 22.95
N PRO A 58 -5.26 -14.24 24.02
CA PRO A 58 -6.58 -14.86 23.91
C PRO A 58 -7.65 -13.94 23.31
N GLU A 59 -7.44 -12.62 23.30
CA GLU A 59 -8.37 -11.65 22.68
C GLU A 59 -8.16 -11.52 21.17
N THR A 60 -7.04 -12.02 20.62
CA THR A 60 -6.80 -12.02 19.19
C THR A 60 -7.50 -13.21 18.54
N PRO A 61 -8.45 -12.99 17.60
CA PRO A 61 -9.11 -14.08 16.90
C PRO A 61 -8.09 -15.00 16.20
N SER A 62 -8.22 -16.32 16.44
CA SER A 62 -7.31 -17.34 15.90
C SER A 62 -7.75 -17.80 14.50
N PHE A 63 -7.93 -16.85 13.57
CA PHE A 63 -8.22 -17.19 12.18
C PHE A 63 -6.93 -17.59 11.44
N GLU A 64 -7.01 -18.54 10.53
CA GLU A 64 -5.87 -18.91 9.70
C GLU A 64 -5.44 -17.74 8.79
N PHE A 65 -4.12 -17.55 8.68
CA PHE A 65 -3.55 -16.57 7.75
C PHE A 65 -3.18 -17.27 6.44
N LEU A 66 -4.10 -17.24 5.47
CA LEU A 66 -3.99 -17.87 4.17
C LEU A 66 -4.08 -16.80 3.07
N PRO A 67 -2.97 -16.19 2.64
CA PRO A 67 -2.98 -15.07 1.69
C PRO A 67 -3.73 -15.34 0.39
N ALA A 68 -3.66 -16.57 -0.14
CA ALA A 68 -4.39 -16.95 -1.34
C ALA A 68 -5.91 -16.92 -1.15
N GLU A 69 -6.41 -17.45 -0.03
CA GLU A 69 -7.85 -17.49 0.26
C GLU A 69 -8.37 -16.08 0.60
N ILE A 70 -7.58 -15.30 1.36
CA ILE A 70 -7.90 -13.89 1.64
C ILE A 70 -7.98 -13.08 0.32
N ALA A 71 -7.06 -13.30 -0.62
CA ALA A 71 -7.10 -12.62 -1.92
C ALA A 71 -8.34 -12.97 -2.74
N LYS A 72 -8.78 -14.24 -2.71
CA LYS A 72 -10.00 -14.69 -3.40
C LYS A 72 -11.25 -14.02 -2.83
N THR A 73 -11.39 -14.00 -1.49
CA THR A 73 -12.55 -13.37 -0.85
C THR A 73 -12.56 -11.86 -1.10
N TYR A 74 -11.42 -11.17 -1.08
CA TYR A 74 -11.34 -9.76 -1.46
C TYR A 74 -11.78 -9.50 -2.91
N ALA A 75 -11.33 -10.34 -3.84
CA ALA A 75 -11.72 -10.22 -5.25
C ALA A 75 -13.22 -10.44 -5.46
N LEU A 76 -13.81 -11.42 -4.76
CA LEU A 76 -15.23 -11.72 -4.81
C LEU A 76 -16.09 -10.58 -4.27
N HIS A 77 -15.63 -9.90 -3.19
CA HIS A 77 -16.38 -8.85 -2.50
C HIS A 77 -16.00 -7.42 -2.95
N GLY A 78 -15.37 -7.29 -4.11
CA GLY A 78 -15.30 -6.01 -4.83
C GLY A 78 -14.06 -5.16 -4.58
N ALA A 79 -12.98 -5.67 -4.01
CA ALA A 79 -11.70 -4.97 -3.97
C ALA A 79 -11.26 -4.52 -5.38
N ALA A 80 -10.61 -3.38 -5.48
CA ALA A 80 -9.99 -2.89 -6.72
C ALA A 80 -8.60 -3.49 -6.90
N CYS A 81 -7.81 -3.51 -5.84
CA CYS A 81 -6.43 -3.97 -5.81
C CYS A 81 -6.14 -4.69 -4.49
N LEU A 82 -5.01 -5.38 -4.44
CA LEU A 82 -4.45 -5.95 -3.21
C LEU A 82 -3.23 -5.16 -2.76
N SER A 83 -2.99 -5.12 -1.44
CA SER A 83 -1.74 -4.72 -0.82
C SER A 83 -1.22 -5.88 0.02
N VAL A 84 0.01 -6.33 -0.20
CA VAL A 84 0.56 -7.49 0.52
C VAL A 84 1.86 -7.12 1.20
N LEU A 85 1.91 -7.31 2.53
CA LEU A 85 3.12 -7.09 3.32
C LEU A 85 4.18 -8.12 2.99
N THR A 86 5.39 -7.65 2.62
CA THR A 86 6.55 -8.52 2.36
C THR A 86 7.66 -8.33 3.39
N ASP A 87 7.61 -7.29 4.22
CA ASP A 87 8.53 -7.12 5.34
C ASP A 87 8.33 -8.20 6.39
N LYS A 88 9.41 -8.95 6.66
CA LYS A 88 9.39 -10.08 7.59
C LYS A 88 9.55 -9.65 9.04
N GLN A 89 10.35 -8.62 9.27
CA GLN A 89 10.80 -8.28 10.63
C GLN A 89 9.68 -7.61 11.44
N PHE A 90 8.95 -6.67 10.85
CA PHE A 90 7.97 -5.84 11.55
C PHE A 90 6.53 -6.29 11.31
N PHE A 91 6.26 -6.93 10.17
CA PHE A 91 4.89 -7.26 9.75
C PHE A 91 4.64 -8.76 9.58
N LEU A 92 5.64 -9.62 9.83
CA LEU A 92 5.60 -11.06 9.57
C LEU A 92 5.24 -11.39 8.11
N GLY A 93 5.59 -10.48 7.19
CA GLY A 93 5.33 -10.59 5.76
C GLY A 93 6.28 -11.55 5.04
N SER A 94 5.99 -11.83 3.78
CA SER A 94 6.83 -12.70 2.96
C SER A 94 6.59 -12.45 1.46
N PRO A 95 7.63 -12.54 0.61
CA PRO A 95 7.48 -12.57 -0.85
C PRO A 95 6.50 -13.65 -1.34
N GLU A 96 6.50 -14.80 -0.71
CA GLU A 96 5.62 -15.93 -1.05
C GLU A 96 4.16 -15.58 -0.83
N TYR A 97 3.84 -14.71 0.14
CA TYR A 97 2.47 -14.24 0.39
C TYR A 97 1.96 -13.38 -0.78
N LEU A 98 2.81 -12.50 -1.31
CA LEU A 98 2.48 -11.70 -2.49
C LEU A 98 2.22 -12.58 -3.71
N GLN A 99 3.11 -13.53 -3.98
CA GLN A 99 2.98 -14.46 -5.10
C GLN A 99 1.72 -15.33 -4.98
N ALA A 100 1.42 -15.84 -3.77
CA ALA A 100 0.23 -16.63 -3.50
C ALA A 100 -1.06 -15.82 -3.73
N ALA A 101 -1.13 -14.60 -3.19
CA ALA A 101 -2.26 -13.70 -3.36
C ALA A 101 -2.48 -13.33 -4.84
N ARG A 102 -1.40 -12.97 -5.56
CA ARG A 102 -1.47 -12.60 -6.98
C ARG A 102 -1.92 -13.75 -7.87
N THR A 103 -1.48 -14.97 -7.56
CA THR A 103 -1.86 -16.17 -8.33
C THR A 103 -3.31 -16.56 -8.10
N ALA A 104 -3.85 -16.26 -6.92
CA ALA A 104 -5.19 -16.65 -6.51
C ALA A 104 -6.33 -15.86 -7.18
N CYS A 105 -6.06 -14.66 -7.70
CA CYS A 105 -7.07 -13.80 -8.34
C CYS A 105 -6.47 -12.91 -9.44
N SER A 106 -7.32 -12.15 -10.13
CA SER A 106 -6.91 -11.24 -11.23
C SER A 106 -6.59 -9.81 -10.76
N LEU A 107 -6.75 -9.48 -9.47
CA LEU A 107 -6.50 -8.13 -8.97
C LEU A 107 -5.02 -7.76 -9.05
N PRO A 108 -4.67 -6.50 -9.40
CA PRO A 108 -3.30 -6.04 -9.30
C PRO A 108 -2.83 -5.93 -7.85
N VAL A 109 -1.53 -6.12 -7.62
CA VAL A 109 -0.95 -6.26 -6.28
C VAL A 109 0.13 -5.23 -6.02
N LEU A 110 0.00 -4.50 -4.92
CA LEU A 110 1.01 -3.62 -4.33
C LEU A 110 1.95 -4.45 -3.42
N ARG A 111 3.28 -4.35 -3.63
CA ARG A 111 4.27 -4.75 -2.63
C ARG A 111 4.31 -3.69 -1.52
N LYS A 112 3.76 -4.02 -0.36
CA LYS A 112 3.81 -3.15 0.83
C LYS A 112 5.05 -3.49 1.63
N ASP A 113 6.09 -2.66 1.50
CA ASP A 113 7.43 -2.86 2.07
C ASP A 113 8.17 -1.52 2.15
N PHE A 114 9.26 -1.45 2.93
CA PHE A 114 10.18 -0.31 2.93
C PHE A 114 11.16 -0.42 1.76
N ILE A 115 10.86 0.26 0.67
CA ILE A 115 11.66 0.24 -0.56
C ILE A 115 12.56 1.46 -0.61
N LEU A 116 13.89 1.23 -0.52
CA LEU A 116 14.92 2.25 -0.43
C LEU A 116 16.02 2.13 -1.50
N GLU A 117 16.07 1.00 -2.21
CA GLU A 117 17.16 0.66 -3.13
C GLU A 117 16.63 0.05 -4.42
N ASP A 118 17.37 0.27 -5.52
CA ASP A 118 17.10 -0.27 -6.87
C ASP A 118 16.92 -1.78 -6.88
N TYR A 119 17.67 -2.48 -6.03
CA TYR A 119 17.58 -3.92 -5.87
C TYR A 119 16.17 -4.37 -5.50
N GLN A 120 15.51 -3.66 -4.57
CA GLN A 120 14.17 -3.98 -4.10
C GLN A 120 13.11 -3.73 -5.19
N ILE A 121 13.34 -2.77 -6.10
CA ILE A 121 12.46 -2.55 -7.26
C ILE A 121 12.53 -3.74 -8.22
N ALA A 122 13.75 -4.19 -8.58
CA ALA A 122 13.92 -5.36 -9.44
C ALA A 122 13.34 -6.64 -8.78
N GLU A 123 13.56 -6.77 -7.47
CA GLU A 123 13.01 -7.87 -6.67
C GLU A 123 11.47 -7.86 -6.65
N ALA A 124 10.84 -6.68 -6.45
CA ALA A 124 9.39 -6.53 -6.50
C ALA A 124 8.82 -7.00 -7.86
N ARG A 125 9.52 -6.64 -8.95
CA ARG A 125 9.08 -7.05 -10.28
C ARG A 125 9.21 -8.56 -10.49
N VAL A 126 10.28 -9.19 -10.01
CA VAL A 126 10.46 -10.64 -10.05
C VAL A 126 9.40 -11.38 -9.21
N MET A 127 9.00 -10.82 -8.07
CA MET A 127 7.86 -11.31 -7.29
C MET A 127 6.52 -11.13 -8.02
N GLN A 128 6.52 -10.44 -9.17
CA GLN A 128 5.35 -10.07 -9.94
C GLN A 128 4.45 -9.01 -9.25
N ALA A 129 5.02 -8.13 -8.44
CA ALA A 129 4.29 -6.95 -8.00
C ALA A 129 3.87 -6.09 -9.21
N ASP A 130 2.71 -5.48 -9.13
CA ASP A 130 2.14 -4.58 -10.14
C ASP A 130 2.30 -3.11 -9.73
N CYS A 131 2.51 -2.87 -8.43
CA CYS A 131 2.76 -1.57 -7.83
C CYS A 131 3.78 -1.71 -6.69
N ILE A 132 4.55 -0.63 -6.46
CA ILE A 132 5.46 -0.52 -5.31
C ILE A 132 5.07 0.66 -4.43
N LEU A 133 5.58 0.67 -3.19
CA LEU A 133 5.39 1.75 -2.23
C LEU A 133 6.69 2.54 -2.07
N LEU A 134 6.59 3.87 -2.11
CA LEU A 134 7.65 4.79 -1.66
C LEU A 134 7.11 5.61 -0.48
N ILE A 135 7.69 5.43 0.70
CA ILE A 135 7.30 6.14 1.93
C ILE A 135 8.25 7.32 2.10
N VAL A 136 7.76 8.57 1.99
CA VAL A 136 8.61 9.77 2.02
C VAL A 136 9.46 9.82 3.30
N SER A 137 8.84 9.58 4.46
CA SER A 137 9.55 9.61 5.76
C SER A 137 10.73 8.64 5.84
N ALA A 138 10.70 7.53 5.11
CA ALA A 138 11.79 6.55 5.10
C ALA A 138 13.04 7.05 4.35
N PHE A 139 12.93 8.12 3.56
CA PHE A 139 14.06 8.76 2.87
C PHE A 139 14.60 9.97 3.64
N LEU A 140 13.84 10.49 4.60
CA LEU A 140 14.25 11.66 5.39
C LEU A 140 15.25 11.22 6.47
N PRO A 141 16.37 11.93 6.64
CA PRO A 141 17.32 11.63 7.68
C PRO A 141 16.75 11.97 9.06
N GLU A 142 16.76 11.03 9.99
CA GLU A 142 16.40 11.33 11.38
C GLU A 142 17.43 12.26 12.07
N ASN A 143 18.67 12.30 11.59
CA ASN A 143 19.78 13.10 12.15
C ASN A 143 20.99 13.23 11.19
N GLU A 144 20.83 13.51 9.92
CA GLU A 144 22.01 13.79 9.08
C GLU A 144 22.61 15.17 9.36
N THR A 145 23.62 15.18 10.23
CA THR A 145 24.68 16.18 10.18
C THR A 145 25.61 15.86 9.00
N HIS A 146 25.42 16.59 7.89
CA HIS A 146 26.41 16.84 6.85
C HIS A 146 27.06 15.68 6.09
N SER A 147 26.64 15.41 4.89
CA SER A 147 27.47 15.14 3.71
C SER A 147 26.68 14.47 2.56
N ALA A 148 25.46 14.86 2.28
CA ALA A 148 24.82 14.42 1.04
C ALA A 148 25.44 15.19 -0.15
N LYS A 149 25.97 14.46 -1.13
CA LYS A 149 26.29 15.04 -2.43
C LYS A 149 25.03 15.65 -3.03
N PRO A 150 25.07 16.76 -3.78
CA PRO A 150 23.91 17.43 -4.36
C PRO A 150 22.99 16.49 -5.17
N ASP A 151 23.52 15.41 -5.74
CA ASP A 151 22.81 14.44 -6.58
C ASP A 151 22.24 13.23 -5.79
N SER A 152 22.28 13.23 -4.46
CA SER A 152 21.90 12.10 -3.62
C SER A 152 20.84 12.40 -2.55
N GLY A 153 20.18 13.56 -2.65
CA GLY A 153 19.12 13.94 -1.71
C GLY A 153 17.90 12.99 -1.75
N PRO A 154 17.05 13.00 -0.69
CA PRO A 154 15.86 12.16 -0.59
C PRO A 154 14.99 12.14 -1.85
N LEU A 155 14.66 13.31 -2.37
CA LEU A 155 13.86 13.46 -3.59
C LEU A 155 14.50 12.79 -4.81
N MET A 156 15.80 13.01 -5.04
CA MET A 156 16.49 12.43 -6.19
C MET A 156 16.55 10.90 -6.12
N ARG A 157 16.64 10.34 -4.91
CA ARG A 157 16.56 8.90 -4.71
C ARG A 157 15.17 8.37 -5.06
N MET A 158 14.12 9.04 -4.59
CA MET A 158 12.73 8.66 -4.89
C MET A 158 12.44 8.75 -6.39
N LEU A 159 12.83 9.82 -7.07
CA LEU A 159 12.67 9.98 -8.52
C LEU A 159 13.35 8.86 -9.31
N LYS A 160 14.57 8.46 -8.93
CA LYS A 160 15.27 7.33 -9.58
C LYS A 160 14.55 5.99 -9.36
N LEU A 161 14.03 5.75 -8.16
CA LEU A 161 13.28 4.54 -7.87
C LEU A 161 11.94 4.50 -8.62
N GLU A 162 11.25 5.64 -8.71
CA GLU A 162 10.02 5.78 -9.50
C GLU A 162 10.29 5.51 -10.99
N GLU A 163 11.33 6.14 -11.57
CA GLU A 163 11.72 5.92 -12.97
C GLU A 163 12.03 4.43 -13.24
N LEU A 164 12.78 3.79 -12.35
CA LEU A 164 13.08 2.37 -12.46
C LEU A 164 11.81 1.51 -12.38
N ALA A 165 10.90 1.79 -11.44
CA ALA A 165 9.64 1.07 -11.32
C ALA A 165 8.79 1.19 -12.59
N HIS A 166 8.64 2.41 -13.12
CA HIS A 166 7.92 2.67 -14.37
C HIS A 166 8.58 1.98 -15.57
N SER A 167 9.93 1.97 -15.65
CA SER A 167 10.67 1.27 -16.72
C SER A 167 10.45 -0.24 -16.72
N LEU A 168 10.09 -0.80 -15.57
CA LEU A 168 9.73 -2.21 -15.40
C LEU A 168 8.22 -2.47 -15.47
N GLY A 169 7.43 -1.44 -15.80
CA GLY A 169 5.98 -1.52 -15.99
C GLY A 169 5.16 -1.51 -14.70
N MET A 170 5.76 -1.22 -13.53
CA MET A 170 5.04 -1.13 -12.26
C MET A 170 4.55 0.29 -12.00
N SER A 171 3.38 0.41 -11.36
CA SER A 171 2.90 1.67 -10.77
C SER A 171 3.64 1.97 -9.46
N VAL A 172 3.53 3.22 -9.00
CA VAL A 172 4.08 3.68 -7.71
C VAL A 172 2.97 4.30 -6.88
N LEU A 173 2.86 3.92 -5.62
CA LEU A 173 2.10 4.64 -4.59
C LEU A 173 3.12 5.37 -3.72
N VAL A 174 2.99 6.70 -3.59
CA VAL A 174 3.84 7.47 -2.69
C VAL A 174 3.07 7.80 -1.42
N GLU A 175 3.60 7.38 -0.26
CA GLU A 175 2.96 7.55 1.06
C GLU A 175 3.54 8.76 1.79
N VAL A 176 2.64 9.60 2.34
CA VAL A 176 2.96 10.81 3.11
C VAL A 176 2.17 10.87 4.41
N HIS A 177 2.71 11.59 5.41
CA HIS A 177 2.11 11.78 6.74
C HIS A 177 1.81 13.23 7.07
N ASP A 178 2.43 14.18 6.37
CA ASP A 178 2.27 15.61 6.63
C ASP A 178 2.47 16.46 5.37
N ALA A 179 2.35 17.76 5.53
CA ALA A 179 2.46 18.72 4.43
C ALA A 179 3.87 18.82 3.84
N ALA A 180 4.92 18.64 4.63
CA ALA A 180 6.30 18.72 4.15
C ALA A 180 6.65 17.49 3.28
N GLU A 181 6.19 16.32 3.70
CA GLU A 181 6.31 15.08 2.92
C GLU A 181 5.48 15.17 1.63
N LEU A 182 4.27 15.75 1.70
CA LEU A 182 3.43 15.95 0.51
C LEU A 182 4.10 16.85 -0.54
N GLU A 183 4.73 17.96 -0.16
CA GLU A 183 5.45 18.84 -1.09
C GLU A 183 6.56 18.10 -1.84
N MET A 184 7.20 17.14 -1.19
CA MET A 184 8.19 16.28 -1.84
C MET A 184 7.53 15.25 -2.76
N ALA A 185 6.45 14.59 -2.29
CA ALA A 185 5.73 13.59 -3.07
C ALA A 185 5.12 14.16 -4.35
N LEU A 186 4.66 15.42 -4.34
CA LEU A 186 4.10 16.09 -5.51
C LEU A 186 5.10 16.35 -6.63
N GLN A 187 6.40 16.22 -6.38
CA GLN A 187 7.44 16.29 -7.40
C GLN A 187 7.65 14.96 -8.15
N LEU A 188 7.09 13.85 -7.66
CA LEU A 188 7.03 12.58 -8.37
C LEU A 188 5.95 12.64 -9.47
N THR A 189 6.05 11.75 -10.45
CA THR A 189 5.12 11.71 -11.59
C THR A 189 3.91 10.82 -11.36
N THR A 190 3.97 9.91 -10.38
CA THR A 190 2.88 8.97 -10.08
C THR A 190 1.55 9.67 -9.81
N PRO A 191 0.43 9.17 -10.33
CA PRO A 191 -0.88 9.73 -10.00
C PRO A 191 -1.36 9.40 -8.58
N LEU A 192 -0.76 8.41 -7.89
CA LEU A 192 -1.23 7.88 -6.61
C LEU A 192 -0.51 8.54 -5.43
N ILE A 193 -1.26 9.28 -4.61
CA ILE A 193 -0.78 9.88 -3.35
C ILE A 193 -1.48 9.17 -2.19
N GLY A 194 -0.72 8.41 -1.41
CA GLY A 194 -1.18 7.78 -0.17
C GLY A 194 -1.04 8.75 1.00
N ILE A 195 -2.11 8.99 1.75
CA ILE A 195 -2.07 9.74 2.99
C ILE A 195 -2.29 8.78 4.14
N ASN A 196 -1.25 8.54 4.92
CA ASN A 196 -1.34 7.67 6.07
C ASN A 196 -1.80 8.47 7.30
N ASN A 197 -3.01 8.19 7.75
CA ASN A 197 -3.65 8.81 8.91
C ASN A 197 -3.04 8.38 10.25
N ARG A 198 -2.14 7.39 10.24
CA ARG A 198 -1.44 6.92 11.44
C ARG A 198 -0.09 7.61 11.58
N ASN A 199 0.10 8.29 12.68
CA ASN A 199 1.42 8.79 13.06
C ASN A 199 2.36 7.61 13.39
N LEU A 200 3.47 7.48 12.67
CA LEU A 200 4.37 6.34 12.85
C LEU A 200 5.19 6.37 14.15
N ARG A 201 5.19 7.51 14.87
CA ARG A 201 5.90 7.67 16.15
C ARG A 201 4.99 7.43 17.35
N THR A 202 3.77 8.00 17.33
CA THR A 202 2.81 7.91 18.45
C THR A 202 1.78 6.81 18.26
N PHE A 203 1.64 6.27 17.04
CA PHE A 203 0.59 5.35 16.59
C PHE A 203 -0.85 5.90 16.69
N GLU A 204 -1.02 7.17 17.01
CA GLU A 204 -2.30 7.84 16.94
C GLU A 204 -2.80 7.89 15.50
N THR A 205 -4.11 7.76 15.33
CA THR A 205 -4.74 7.73 14.00
C THR A 205 -5.85 8.77 13.95
N SER A 206 -5.81 9.64 12.92
CA SER A 206 -6.82 10.68 12.72
C SER A 206 -7.11 10.89 11.23
N LEU A 207 -8.35 10.73 10.80
CA LEU A 207 -8.78 11.01 9.42
C LEU A 207 -8.61 12.48 9.03
N ASN A 208 -8.48 13.38 10.01
CA ASN A 208 -8.17 14.80 9.76
C ASN A 208 -6.85 14.98 9.01
N THR A 209 -5.88 14.06 9.17
CA THR A 209 -4.62 14.10 8.39
C THR A 209 -4.90 14.13 6.89
N THR A 210 -5.78 13.24 6.41
CA THR A 210 -6.20 13.27 4.99
C THR A 210 -6.91 14.59 4.66
N LEU A 211 -7.90 15.01 5.46
CA LEU A 211 -8.72 16.18 5.16
C LEU A 211 -7.91 17.48 5.09
N GLU A 212 -6.93 17.66 5.96
CA GLU A 212 -6.07 18.85 6.02
C GLU A 212 -5.15 18.97 4.80
N LEU A 213 -4.77 17.84 4.18
CA LEU A 213 -3.87 17.83 3.05
C LEU A 213 -4.57 17.96 1.69
N LEU A 214 -5.87 17.67 1.59
CA LEU A 214 -6.60 17.61 0.32
C LEU A 214 -6.46 18.89 -0.53
N ASN A 215 -6.57 20.07 0.08
CA ASN A 215 -6.53 21.35 -0.64
C ASN A 215 -5.15 21.65 -1.29
N ARG A 216 -4.12 20.86 -0.96
CA ARG A 216 -2.77 21.00 -1.51
C ARG A 216 -2.51 20.05 -2.68
N ILE A 217 -3.41 19.08 -2.89
CA ILE A 217 -3.21 18.01 -3.88
C ILE A 217 -3.94 18.40 -5.18
N PRO A 218 -3.22 18.46 -6.32
CA PRO A 218 -3.83 18.73 -7.60
C PRO A 218 -4.88 17.69 -7.99
N SER A 219 -5.96 18.11 -8.63
CA SER A 219 -7.13 17.27 -8.96
C SER A 219 -6.84 16.09 -9.91
N GLN A 220 -5.71 16.11 -10.63
CA GLN A 220 -5.25 15.01 -11.46
C GLN A 220 -4.60 13.86 -10.68
N ARG A 221 -4.35 14.04 -9.38
CA ARG A 221 -3.86 12.98 -8.51
C ARG A 221 -5.02 12.22 -7.87
N ILE A 222 -4.81 10.95 -7.62
CA ILE A 222 -5.73 10.11 -6.85
C ILE A 222 -5.23 10.06 -5.42
N VAL A 223 -6.04 10.55 -4.48
CA VAL A 223 -5.76 10.43 -3.07
C VAL A 223 -6.22 9.06 -2.59
N VAL A 224 -5.28 8.30 -1.99
CA VAL A 224 -5.56 7.05 -1.29
C VAL A 224 -5.45 7.32 0.21
N THR A 225 -6.55 7.27 0.95
CA THR A 225 -6.50 7.39 2.41
C THR A 225 -6.13 6.04 3.04
N GLU A 226 -5.15 6.04 3.94
CA GLU A 226 -4.62 4.84 4.59
C GLU A 226 -4.79 4.94 6.10
N SER A 227 -5.11 3.83 6.75
CA SER A 227 -5.38 3.74 8.19
C SER A 227 -6.61 4.51 8.66
N GLY A 228 -7.25 4.05 9.75
CA GLY A 228 -8.33 4.77 10.42
C GLY A 228 -9.73 4.53 9.87
N ILE A 229 -9.91 3.68 8.87
CA ILE A 229 -11.23 3.29 8.36
C ILE A 229 -11.71 2.04 9.10
N HIS A 230 -12.71 2.20 9.95
CA HIS A 230 -13.28 1.15 10.79
C HIS A 230 -14.81 1.03 10.66
N HIS A 231 -15.49 2.11 10.25
CA HIS A 231 -16.93 2.19 10.16
C HIS A 231 -17.38 2.73 8.79
N PRO A 232 -18.60 2.39 8.31
CA PRO A 232 -19.16 3.00 7.09
C PRO A 232 -19.23 4.52 7.14
N THR A 233 -19.35 5.12 8.33
CA THR A 233 -19.31 6.57 8.53
C THR A 233 -17.96 7.19 8.21
N ASP A 234 -16.86 6.46 8.41
CA ASP A 234 -15.51 6.92 8.04
C ASP A 234 -15.38 6.97 6.51
N VAL A 235 -15.94 5.94 5.83
CA VAL A 235 -15.99 5.89 4.37
C VAL A 235 -16.84 7.03 3.82
N ALA A 236 -18.03 7.28 4.41
CA ALA A 236 -18.91 8.38 4.01
C ALA A 236 -18.20 9.74 4.16
N LEU A 237 -17.55 9.98 5.30
CA LEU A 237 -16.78 11.21 5.55
C LEU A 237 -15.74 11.45 4.47
N MET A 238 -14.95 10.44 4.10
CA MET A 238 -13.94 10.57 3.05
C MET A 238 -14.57 10.85 1.68
N ARG A 239 -15.62 10.13 1.33
CA ARG A 239 -16.33 10.30 0.05
C ARG A 239 -16.99 11.67 -0.08
N ASP A 240 -17.54 12.23 0.98
CA ASP A 240 -18.10 13.57 1.02
C ASP A 240 -17.03 14.64 0.69
N HIS A 241 -15.75 14.33 0.98
CA HIS A 241 -14.59 15.13 0.63
C HIS A 241 -13.90 14.69 -0.67
N GLN A 242 -14.59 13.94 -1.54
CA GLN A 242 -14.09 13.47 -2.85
C GLN A 242 -12.90 12.48 -2.77
N VAL A 243 -12.62 11.89 -1.61
CA VAL A 243 -11.65 10.81 -1.46
C VAL A 243 -12.37 9.49 -1.69
N ASN A 244 -12.07 8.84 -2.82
CA ASN A 244 -12.75 7.63 -3.28
C ASN A 244 -11.82 6.40 -3.35
N ALA A 245 -10.53 6.54 -3.00
CA ALA A 245 -9.61 5.41 -2.92
C ALA A 245 -9.12 5.21 -1.48
N PHE A 246 -9.04 3.94 -1.04
CA PHE A 246 -8.81 3.55 0.34
C PHE A 246 -7.82 2.39 0.42
N LEU A 247 -6.86 2.43 1.34
CA LEU A 247 -6.03 1.28 1.68
C LEU A 247 -6.38 0.83 3.10
N VAL A 248 -6.97 -0.36 3.22
CA VAL A 248 -7.52 -0.88 4.48
C VAL A 248 -7.07 -2.31 4.73
N GLY A 249 -6.61 -2.58 5.93
CA GLY A 249 -6.14 -3.91 6.35
C GLY A 249 -6.63 -4.32 7.74
N GLU A 250 -6.45 -3.48 8.76
CA GLU A 250 -6.72 -3.86 10.15
C GLU A 250 -8.16 -4.35 10.37
N ALA A 251 -9.15 -3.61 9.89
CA ALA A 251 -10.56 -3.99 10.02
C ALA A 251 -10.84 -5.35 9.38
N PHE A 252 -10.32 -5.58 8.18
CA PHE A 252 -10.54 -6.81 7.45
C PHE A 252 -9.82 -8.02 8.08
N MET A 253 -8.58 -7.84 8.53
CA MET A 253 -7.81 -8.96 9.11
C MET A 253 -8.36 -9.45 10.45
N ARG A 254 -9.06 -8.59 11.18
CA ARG A 254 -9.72 -8.96 12.44
C ARG A 254 -11.07 -9.65 12.26
N ALA A 255 -11.69 -9.52 11.10
CA ALA A 255 -12.98 -10.15 10.81
C ALA A 255 -12.83 -11.64 10.52
N GLU A 256 -13.88 -12.40 10.73
CA GLU A 256 -13.92 -13.82 10.38
C GLU A 256 -13.70 -14.02 8.89
N ASP A 257 -14.49 -13.35 8.05
CA ASP A 257 -14.28 -13.26 6.60
C ASP A 257 -13.88 -11.83 6.20
N PRO A 258 -12.62 -11.64 5.73
CA PRO A 258 -12.12 -10.32 5.32
C PRO A 258 -12.90 -9.69 4.16
N GLY A 259 -13.41 -10.49 3.23
CA GLY A 259 -14.17 -10.00 2.08
C GLY A 259 -15.57 -9.55 2.46
N ILE A 260 -16.26 -10.28 3.31
CA ILE A 260 -17.58 -9.88 3.85
C ILE A 260 -17.44 -8.56 4.62
N GLU A 261 -16.38 -8.39 5.40
CA GLU A 261 -16.14 -7.14 6.12
C GLU A 261 -15.83 -5.97 5.17
N LEU A 262 -15.10 -6.22 4.08
CA LEU A 262 -14.89 -5.23 3.03
C LEU A 262 -16.24 -4.80 2.43
N GLU A 263 -17.10 -5.75 2.06
CA GLU A 263 -18.43 -5.47 1.50
C GLU A 263 -19.28 -4.68 2.49
N ARG A 264 -19.28 -5.07 3.77
CA ARG A 264 -20.00 -4.37 4.84
C ARG A 264 -19.58 -2.90 4.99
N LEU A 265 -18.27 -2.63 4.94
CA LEU A 265 -17.76 -1.28 5.13
C LEU A 265 -18.00 -0.37 3.93
N PHE A 266 -17.94 -0.89 2.70
CA PHE A 266 -17.86 -0.07 1.50
C PHE A 266 -19.06 -0.14 0.56
N PHE A 267 -19.84 -1.22 0.62
CA PHE A 267 -20.86 -1.49 -0.42
C PHE A 267 -22.24 -1.79 0.13
N GLN A 268 -22.39 -2.05 1.43
CA GLN A 268 -23.72 -2.17 2.03
C GLN A 268 -24.28 -0.78 2.38
N PRO A 269 -25.61 -0.55 2.24
CA PRO A 269 -26.24 0.67 2.74
C PRO A 269 -25.97 0.82 4.23
N ALA A 270 -25.67 2.06 4.66
CA ALA A 270 -25.64 2.36 6.09
C ALA A 270 -27.01 2.07 6.68
N ALA A 271 -27.06 1.20 7.71
CA ALA A 271 -28.29 0.80 8.38
C ALA A 271 -28.94 1.98 9.12
#